data_fefec95d3ac25c6a0e7eef4dfdb8788b
#
_entry.id   fefec95d3ac25c6a0e7eef4dfdb8788b
#
_cell.length_a   1.000
_cell.length_b   1.000
_cell.length_c   1.000
_cell.angle_alpha   90.00
_cell.angle_beta   90.00
_cell.angle_gamma   90.00
#
_symmetry.space_group_name_H-M   'P 1'
#
loop_
_entity.id
_entity.type
_entity.pdbx_description
1 polymer ?
#
loop_
_entity_poly.entity_id
_entity_poly.type
_entity_poly.pdbx_seq_one_letter_code
_entity_poly.pdbx_strand_id
1 'polypeptide(L)'
;MKAEKGIYWLHEKLKTLDPESAEKIDARNFRRTIRALEVILTTGKKFSAQRGQGESPYHLIAIGLTRPRPELYARIDARIESMFENGLLDEVKGLLAKGYSSDLPTLSAIGYRECVRVIEGRMSVEQAKVEMRRITRIFVRRQSNWFKESDPNIHWFHAGEENLIENIAPFIHRAMPE
;
A
#
# COMPACT_ATOMS: atom_id res chain seq x y z
N MET A 1 -20.82 -13.45 -11.45
CA MET A 1 -21.54 -13.02 -12.68
C MET A 1 -22.25 -11.67 -12.56
N LYS A 2 -23.12 -11.39 -11.56
CA LYS A 2 -23.75 -10.04 -11.42
C LYS A 2 -22.76 -8.92 -11.07
N ALA A 3 -21.75 -9.17 -10.24
CA ALA A 3 -20.72 -8.18 -9.86
C ALA A 3 -19.77 -7.82 -11.02
N GLU A 4 -19.41 -8.76 -11.87
CA GLU A 4 -18.54 -8.51 -13.03
C GLU A 4 -19.17 -7.60 -14.08
N LYS A 5 -20.49 -7.79 -14.36
CA LYS A 5 -21.23 -6.90 -15.27
C LYS A 5 -21.27 -5.45 -14.75
N GLY A 6 -21.31 -5.25 -13.42
CA GLY A 6 -21.30 -3.93 -12.82
C GLY A 6 -19.94 -3.20 -12.94
N ILE A 7 -18.84 -3.93 -12.89
CA ILE A 7 -17.48 -3.37 -13.02
C ILE A 7 -17.26 -2.80 -14.41
N TYR A 8 -17.57 -3.56 -15.44
CA TYR A 8 -17.45 -3.10 -16.84
C TYR A 8 -18.40 -1.94 -17.14
N TRP A 9 -19.62 -1.96 -16.60
CA TRP A 9 -20.56 -0.85 -16.75
C TRP A 9 -20.02 0.46 -16.18
N LEU A 10 -19.39 0.43 -15.00
CA LEU A 10 -18.75 1.61 -14.42
C LEU A 10 -17.61 2.14 -15.29
N HIS A 11 -16.81 1.25 -15.85
CA HIS A 11 -15.73 1.65 -16.75
C HIS A 11 -16.25 2.23 -18.07
N GLU A 12 -17.33 1.71 -18.65
CA GLU A 12 -18.00 2.31 -19.82
C GLU A 12 -18.58 3.70 -19.51
N LYS A 13 -19.11 3.91 -18.30
CA LYS A 13 -19.51 5.25 -17.85
C LYS A 13 -18.33 6.20 -17.76
N LEU A 14 -17.20 5.74 -17.21
CA LEU A 14 -15.98 6.54 -17.18
C LEU A 14 -15.50 6.87 -18.59
N LYS A 15 -15.55 5.91 -19.51
CA LYS A 15 -15.16 6.09 -20.90
C LYS A 15 -16.01 7.17 -21.62
N THR A 16 -17.30 7.25 -21.28
CA THR A 16 -18.19 8.29 -21.79
C THR A 16 -17.87 9.68 -21.23
N LEU A 17 -17.55 9.78 -19.94
CA LEU A 17 -17.34 11.05 -19.25
C LEU A 17 -15.90 11.56 -19.35
N ASP A 18 -14.92 10.64 -19.34
CA ASP A 18 -13.49 10.94 -19.39
C ASP A 18 -12.72 9.81 -20.11
N PRO A 19 -12.71 9.82 -21.46
CA PRO A 19 -12.05 8.79 -22.27
C PRO A 19 -10.57 8.63 -21.93
N GLU A 20 -9.86 9.72 -21.66
CA GLU A 20 -8.43 9.71 -21.33
C GLU A 20 -8.15 8.97 -20.01
N SER A 21 -8.99 9.17 -19.01
CA SER A 21 -8.89 8.40 -17.74
C SER A 21 -9.24 6.93 -17.93
N ALA A 22 -10.25 6.62 -18.77
CA ALA A 22 -10.64 5.26 -19.04
C ALA A 22 -9.55 4.46 -19.79
N GLU A 23 -8.80 5.10 -20.68
CA GLU A 23 -7.66 4.47 -21.36
C GLU A 23 -6.52 4.10 -20.39
N LYS A 24 -6.27 4.96 -19.39
CA LYS A 24 -5.21 4.77 -18.39
C LYS A 24 -5.58 3.87 -17.21
N ILE A 25 -6.87 3.61 -17.01
CA ILE A 25 -7.39 2.80 -15.89
C ILE A 25 -7.85 1.45 -16.43
N ASP A 26 -7.22 0.35 -15.97
CA ASP A 26 -7.67 -1.01 -16.28
C ASP A 26 -9.14 -1.19 -15.85
N ALA A 27 -9.99 -1.72 -16.75
CA ALA A 27 -11.42 -1.93 -16.51
C ALA A 27 -11.71 -2.81 -15.27
N ARG A 28 -10.75 -3.67 -14.89
CA ARG A 28 -10.83 -4.50 -13.67
C ARG A 28 -10.49 -3.73 -12.40
N ASN A 29 -9.92 -2.54 -12.50
CA ASN A 29 -9.59 -1.70 -11.34
C ASN A 29 -10.81 -0.84 -10.94
N PHE A 30 -11.85 -1.51 -10.42
CA PHE A 30 -13.11 -0.87 -10.06
C PHE A 30 -12.93 0.25 -9.03
N ARG A 31 -12.00 0.11 -8.06
CA ARG A 31 -11.74 1.16 -7.04
C ARG A 31 -11.27 2.45 -7.69
N ARG A 32 -10.36 2.35 -8.65
CA ARG A 32 -9.85 3.52 -9.36
C ARG A 32 -10.88 4.11 -10.32
N THR A 33 -11.69 3.26 -10.95
CA THR A 33 -12.82 3.67 -11.79
C THR A 33 -13.87 4.43 -10.97
N ILE A 34 -14.27 3.89 -9.80
CA ILE A 34 -15.19 4.57 -8.88
C ILE A 34 -14.62 5.91 -8.46
N ARG A 35 -13.36 5.98 -8.03
CA ARG A 35 -12.73 7.24 -7.61
C ARG A 35 -12.73 8.30 -8.72
N ALA A 36 -12.46 7.90 -9.95
CA ALA A 36 -12.52 8.82 -11.09
C ALA A 36 -13.94 9.35 -11.32
N LEU A 37 -14.95 8.48 -11.24
CA LEU A 37 -16.36 8.87 -11.38
C LEU A 37 -16.82 9.78 -10.22
N GLU A 38 -16.44 9.46 -8.97
CA GLU A 38 -16.74 10.31 -7.80
C GLU A 38 -16.21 11.73 -8.02
N VAL A 39 -14.96 11.85 -8.45
CA VAL A 39 -14.35 13.16 -8.71
C VAL A 39 -15.09 13.92 -9.80
N ILE A 40 -15.45 13.26 -10.91
CA ILE A 40 -16.20 13.89 -11.99
C ILE A 40 -17.59 14.35 -11.52
N LEU A 41 -18.30 13.49 -10.79
CA LEU A 41 -19.66 13.77 -10.31
C LEU A 41 -19.70 14.87 -9.24
N THR A 42 -18.66 14.95 -8.39
CA THR A 42 -18.61 15.97 -7.32
C THR A 42 -18.07 17.31 -7.80
N THR A 43 -17.15 17.32 -8.75
CA THR A 43 -16.48 18.57 -9.17
C THR A 43 -16.94 19.10 -10.53
N GLY A 44 -17.67 18.30 -11.32
CA GLY A 44 -18.04 18.62 -12.71
C GLY A 44 -16.86 18.64 -13.68
N LYS A 45 -15.63 18.31 -13.23
CA LYS A 45 -14.40 18.35 -14.04
C LYS A 45 -13.90 16.92 -14.32
N LYS A 46 -13.33 16.70 -15.52
CA LYS A 46 -12.71 15.41 -15.86
C LYS A 46 -11.61 15.04 -14.85
N PHE A 47 -11.52 13.77 -14.47
CA PHE A 47 -10.47 13.28 -13.59
C PHE A 47 -9.07 13.44 -14.23
N SER A 48 -8.97 13.24 -15.54
CA SER A 48 -7.74 13.50 -16.31
C SER A 48 -7.28 14.96 -16.21
N ALA A 49 -8.20 15.90 -16.23
CA ALA A 49 -7.90 17.34 -16.15
C ALA A 49 -7.48 17.81 -14.75
N GLN A 50 -7.77 17.02 -13.69
CA GLN A 50 -7.40 17.38 -12.30
C GLN A 50 -6.00 16.92 -11.91
N ARG A 51 -5.33 16.11 -12.73
CA ARG A 51 -3.90 15.83 -12.57
C ARG A 51 -3.12 17.08 -12.97
N GLY A 52 -3.03 18.01 -12.04
CA GLY A 52 -2.19 19.18 -12.20
C GLY A 52 -0.74 18.73 -12.44
N GLN A 53 -0.22 19.00 -13.62
CA GLN A 53 1.21 19.01 -13.91
C GLN A 53 1.78 20.39 -13.51
N GLY A 54 1.26 20.97 -12.42
CA GLY A 54 1.84 22.18 -11.86
C GLY A 54 3.20 21.85 -11.25
N GLU A 55 4.16 22.75 -11.36
CA GLU A 55 5.39 22.68 -10.59
C GLU A 55 5.06 22.56 -9.11
N SER A 56 5.70 21.63 -8.44
CA SER A 56 5.52 21.48 -6.99
C SER A 56 5.96 22.76 -6.30
N PRO A 57 5.13 23.36 -5.44
CA PRO A 57 5.57 24.51 -4.64
C PRO A 57 6.62 24.12 -3.58
N TYR A 58 6.92 22.83 -3.47
CA TYR A 58 7.87 22.29 -2.49
C TYR A 58 9.12 21.77 -3.19
N HIS A 59 10.27 22.05 -2.61
CA HIS A 59 11.51 21.35 -2.94
C HIS A 59 11.45 19.93 -2.35
N LEU A 60 11.44 18.91 -3.21
CA LEU A 60 11.30 17.53 -2.80
C LEU A 60 12.67 16.85 -2.73
N ILE A 61 13.05 16.37 -1.56
CA ILE A 61 14.21 15.51 -1.34
C ILE A 61 13.69 14.10 -1.08
N ALA A 62 13.94 13.18 -2.01
CA ALA A 62 13.50 11.79 -1.87
C ALA A 62 14.66 10.91 -1.39
N ILE A 63 14.51 10.28 -0.23
CA ILE A 63 15.46 9.35 0.35
C ILE A 63 14.86 7.95 0.36
N GLY A 64 15.56 6.99 -0.23
CA GLY A 64 15.23 5.58 -0.19
C GLY A 64 16.10 4.82 0.81
N LEU A 65 15.50 3.90 1.55
CA LEU A 65 16.22 2.94 2.40
C LEU A 65 16.13 1.55 1.78
N THR A 66 17.27 0.92 1.55
CA THR A 66 17.35 -0.42 0.98
C THR A 66 18.00 -1.41 1.92
N ARG A 67 17.69 -2.70 1.75
CA ARG A 67 18.34 -3.84 2.40
C ARG A 67 18.40 -5.02 1.45
N PRO A 68 19.42 -5.90 1.55
CA PRO A 68 19.43 -7.17 0.84
C PRO A 68 18.15 -7.97 1.11
N ARG A 69 17.56 -8.53 0.06
CA ARG A 69 16.29 -9.29 0.19
C ARG A 69 16.31 -10.41 1.24
N PRO A 70 17.41 -11.22 1.36
CA PRO A 70 17.46 -12.25 2.41
C PRO A 70 17.33 -11.67 3.82
N GLU A 71 18.03 -10.57 4.09
CA GLU A 71 17.95 -9.88 5.39
C GLU A 71 16.55 -9.32 5.64
N LEU A 72 15.97 -8.66 4.63
CA LEU A 72 14.61 -8.11 4.71
C LEU A 72 13.59 -9.23 5.00
N TYR A 73 13.72 -10.38 4.36
CA TYR A 73 12.82 -11.51 4.59
C TYR A 73 12.99 -12.10 5.99
N ALA A 74 14.21 -12.23 6.49
CA ALA A 74 14.46 -12.67 7.86
C ALA A 74 13.82 -11.71 8.89
N ARG A 75 13.93 -10.40 8.67
CA ARG A 75 13.29 -9.39 9.52
C ARG A 75 11.76 -9.45 9.46
N ILE A 76 11.18 -9.72 8.29
CA ILE A 76 9.73 -9.91 8.13
C ILE A 76 9.28 -11.12 8.94
N ASP A 77 10.00 -12.22 8.83
CA ASP A 77 9.65 -13.47 9.53
C ASP A 77 9.72 -13.27 11.05
N ALA A 78 10.80 -12.68 11.56
CA ALA A 78 10.95 -12.36 12.98
C ALA A 78 9.87 -11.37 13.47
N ARG A 79 9.54 -10.35 12.67
CA ARG A 79 8.48 -9.39 13.02
C ARG A 79 7.12 -10.06 13.15
N ILE A 80 6.78 -10.99 12.24
CA ILE A 80 5.49 -11.70 12.29
C ILE A 80 5.42 -12.57 13.55
N GLU A 81 6.49 -13.29 13.91
CA GLU A 81 6.53 -14.03 15.16
C GLU A 81 6.29 -13.10 16.35
N SER A 82 7.06 -12.03 16.44
CA SER A 82 6.94 -11.03 17.50
C SER A 82 5.53 -10.42 17.60
N MET A 83 4.85 -10.18 16.48
CA MET A 83 3.48 -9.66 16.50
C MET A 83 2.51 -10.63 17.21
N PHE A 84 2.61 -11.92 16.96
CA PHE A 84 1.77 -12.93 17.63
C PHE A 84 2.14 -13.08 19.10
N GLU A 85 3.44 -13.10 19.44
CA GLU A 85 3.94 -13.16 20.82
C GLU A 85 3.49 -11.94 21.64
N ASN A 86 3.41 -10.77 21.01
CA ASN A 86 2.94 -9.53 21.65
C ASN A 86 1.42 -9.33 21.60
N GLY A 87 0.64 -10.37 21.27
CA GLY A 87 -0.80 -10.37 21.45
C GLY A 87 -1.62 -9.85 20.28
N LEU A 88 -1.11 -9.86 19.05
CA LEU A 88 -1.88 -9.44 17.86
C LEU A 88 -3.25 -10.15 17.77
N LEU A 89 -3.29 -11.46 18.08
CA LEU A 89 -4.54 -12.22 18.02
C LEU A 89 -5.56 -11.71 19.06
N ASP A 90 -5.10 -11.41 20.27
CA ASP A 90 -5.97 -10.94 21.36
C ASP A 90 -6.42 -9.48 21.12
N GLU A 91 -5.59 -8.66 20.50
CA GLU A 91 -5.98 -7.33 20.02
C GLU A 91 -7.18 -7.43 19.06
N VAL A 92 -7.08 -8.29 18.04
CA VAL A 92 -8.17 -8.47 17.06
C VAL A 92 -9.42 -9.05 17.71
N LYS A 93 -9.30 -10.03 18.62
CA LYS A 93 -10.43 -10.55 19.42
C LYS A 93 -11.12 -9.43 20.20
N GLY A 94 -10.32 -8.56 20.84
CA GLY A 94 -10.84 -7.42 21.60
C GLY A 94 -11.61 -6.42 20.71
N LEU A 95 -11.15 -6.17 19.48
CA LEU A 95 -11.87 -5.33 18.53
C LEU A 95 -13.23 -5.94 18.13
N LEU A 96 -13.25 -7.21 17.78
CA LEU A 96 -14.49 -7.92 17.42
C LEU A 96 -15.47 -7.98 18.62
N ALA A 97 -14.96 -8.19 19.84
CA ALA A 97 -15.78 -8.19 21.05
C ALA A 97 -16.41 -6.82 21.36
N LYS A 98 -15.80 -5.72 20.92
CA LYS A 98 -16.36 -4.36 20.98
C LYS A 98 -17.42 -4.08 19.91
N GLY A 99 -17.76 -5.07 19.07
CA GLY A 99 -18.79 -4.98 18.04
C GLY A 99 -18.31 -4.41 16.70
N TYR A 100 -17.01 -4.24 16.48
CA TYR A 100 -16.50 -3.88 15.15
C TYR A 100 -16.68 -5.07 14.19
N SER A 101 -17.30 -4.79 13.03
CA SER A 101 -17.52 -5.82 12.00
C SER A 101 -16.20 -6.29 11.39
N SER A 102 -16.08 -7.61 11.18
CA SER A 102 -14.96 -8.22 10.45
C SER A 102 -14.82 -7.73 9.00
N ASP A 103 -15.90 -7.18 8.42
CA ASP A 103 -15.93 -6.64 7.06
C ASP A 103 -15.42 -5.20 6.94
N LEU A 104 -15.04 -4.56 8.05
CA LEU A 104 -14.49 -3.22 8.02
C LEU A 104 -13.22 -3.17 7.14
N PRO A 105 -13.08 -2.17 6.26
CA PRO A 105 -11.91 -2.03 5.39
C PRO A 105 -10.58 -2.03 6.16
N THR A 106 -10.55 -1.48 7.39
CA THR A 106 -9.38 -1.47 8.28
C THR A 106 -8.95 -2.86 8.72
N LEU A 107 -9.90 -3.77 8.95
CA LEU A 107 -9.63 -5.17 9.29
C LEU A 107 -9.19 -6.02 8.08
N SER A 108 -9.16 -5.45 6.87
CA SER A 108 -8.57 -6.08 5.69
C SER A 108 -7.04 -5.96 5.61
N ALA A 109 -6.40 -5.23 6.52
CA ALA A 109 -4.95 -5.09 6.59
C ALA A 109 -4.26 -6.44 6.84
N ILE A 110 -3.02 -6.58 6.34
CA ILE A 110 -2.20 -7.77 6.57
C ILE A 110 -1.98 -7.94 8.07
N GLY A 111 -2.24 -9.12 8.58
CA GLY A 111 -2.23 -9.46 10.00
C GLY A 111 -3.63 -9.49 10.59
N TYR A 112 -4.40 -8.43 10.48
CA TYR A 112 -5.76 -8.36 11.01
C TYR A 112 -6.70 -9.33 10.31
N ARG A 113 -6.70 -9.34 8.97
CA ARG A 113 -7.51 -10.25 8.17
C ARG A 113 -7.21 -11.71 8.47
N GLU A 114 -5.95 -12.06 8.63
CA GLU A 114 -5.52 -13.42 8.96
C GLU A 114 -5.96 -13.78 10.38
N CYS A 115 -5.83 -12.88 11.35
CA CYS A 115 -6.32 -13.09 12.73
C CYS A 115 -7.85 -13.25 12.77
N VAL A 116 -8.63 -12.48 12.01
CA VAL A 116 -10.08 -12.67 11.88
C VAL A 116 -10.38 -14.10 11.44
N ARG A 117 -9.69 -14.62 10.41
CA ARG A 117 -9.90 -15.99 9.94
C ARG A 117 -9.52 -17.05 10.97
N VAL A 118 -8.50 -16.78 11.79
CA VAL A 118 -8.15 -17.68 12.92
C VAL A 118 -9.27 -17.69 13.96
N ILE A 119 -9.79 -16.52 14.35
CA ILE A 119 -10.85 -16.38 15.35
C ILE A 119 -12.14 -17.06 14.87
N GLU A 120 -12.44 -16.98 13.58
CA GLU A 120 -13.59 -17.65 12.95
C GLU A 120 -13.35 -19.16 12.69
N GLY A 121 -12.22 -19.74 13.09
CA GLY A 121 -11.90 -21.15 12.90
C GLY A 121 -11.60 -21.57 11.46
N ARG A 122 -11.36 -20.62 10.54
CA ARG A 122 -11.11 -20.87 9.12
C ARG A 122 -9.64 -21.20 8.81
N MET A 123 -8.72 -20.95 9.73
CA MET A 123 -7.30 -21.31 9.63
C MET A 123 -6.65 -21.40 11.01
N SER A 124 -5.50 -22.08 11.08
CA SER A 124 -4.67 -22.10 12.29
C SER A 124 -3.79 -20.86 12.39
N VAL A 125 -3.23 -20.60 13.58
CA VAL A 125 -2.26 -19.51 13.78
C VAL A 125 -1.04 -19.69 12.87
N GLU A 126 -0.54 -20.92 12.73
CA GLU A 126 0.61 -21.21 11.88
C GLU A 126 0.29 -20.94 10.40
N GLN A 127 -0.91 -21.30 9.95
CA GLN A 127 -1.36 -20.96 8.59
C GLN A 127 -1.46 -19.43 8.38
N ALA A 128 -1.94 -18.70 9.40
CA ALA A 128 -1.99 -17.24 9.35
C ALA A 128 -0.59 -16.61 9.21
N LYS A 129 0.38 -17.09 10.00
CA LYS A 129 1.79 -16.65 9.91
C LYS A 129 2.38 -16.91 8.53
N VAL A 130 2.17 -18.10 7.96
CA VAL A 130 2.64 -18.46 6.61
C VAL A 130 2.03 -17.51 5.56
N GLU A 131 0.73 -17.26 5.62
CA GLU A 131 0.04 -16.38 4.69
C GLU A 131 0.51 -14.93 4.81
N MET A 132 0.69 -14.43 6.04
CA MET A 132 1.24 -13.09 6.29
C MET A 132 2.64 -12.93 5.69
N ARG A 133 3.55 -13.92 5.86
CA ARG A 133 4.88 -13.92 5.23
C ARG A 133 4.76 -13.83 3.72
N ARG A 134 3.92 -14.67 3.12
CA ARG A 134 3.70 -14.72 1.66
C ARG A 134 3.24 -13.37 1.11
N ILE A 135 2.22 -12.78 1.73
CA ILE A 135 1.64 -11.51 1.27
C ILE A 135 2.61 -10.36 1.48
N THR A 136 3.31 -10.30 2.62
CA THR A 136 4.30 -9.25 2.89
C THR A 136 5.46 -9.30 1.91
N ARG A 137 5.95 -10.50 1.53
CA ARG A 137 6.99 -10.65 0.50
C ARG A 137 6.51 -10.21 -0.88
N ILE A 138 5.22 -10.40 -1.22
CA ILE A 138 4.61 -9.85 -2.44
C ILE A 138 4.60 -8.32 -2.36
N PHE A 139 4.27 -7.76 -1.21
CA PHE A 139 4.25 -6.31 -1.00
C PHE A 139 5.64 -5.68 -1.17
N VAL A 140 6.69 -6.31 -0.62
CA VAL A 140 8.09 -5.90 -0.83
C VAL A 140 8.44 -5.84 -2.31
N ARG A 141 8.09 -6.86 -3.09
CA ARG A 141 8.34 -6.86 -4.54
C ARG A 141 7.59 -5.75 -5.26
N ARG A 142 6.36 -5.45 -4.84
CA ARG A 142 5.58 -4.34 -5.41
C ARG A 142 6.19 -2.98 -5.08
N GLN A 143 6.70 -2.78 -3.88
CA GLN A 143 7.43 -1.55 -3.52
C GLN A 143 8.67 -1.35 -4.40
N SER A 144 9.47 -2.40 -4.62
CA SER A 144 10.65 -2.32 -5.51
C SER A 144 10.31 -2.01 -6.97
N ASN A 145 9.08 -2.31 -7.43
CA ASN A 145 8.62 -1.94 -8.77
C ASN A 145 8.23 -0.45 -8.87
N TRP A 146 7.78 0.15 -7.76
CA TRP A 146 7.41 1.56 -7.69
C TRP A 146 8.62 2.46 -7.42
N PHE A 147 9.47 2.04 -6.50
CA PHE A 147 10.67 2.77 -6.09
C PHE A 147 11.89 1.97 -6.57
N LYS A 148 12.41 2.35 -7.73
CA LYS A 148 13.56 1.67 -8.34
C LYS A 148 14.86 2.26 -7.83
N GLU A 149 15.83 1.42 -7.52
CA GLU A 149 17.17 1.88 -7.14
C GLU A 149 17.86 2.66 -8.27
N SER A 150 17.40 2.48 -9.52
CA SER A 150 17.87 3.23 -10.70
C SER A 150 17.16 4.58 -10.90
N ASP A 151 16.20 4.98 -10.05
CA ASP A 151 15.55 6.28 -10.16
C ASP A 151 16.51 7.38 -9.69
N PRO A 152 16.94 8.30 -10.59
CA PRO A 152 17.89 9.35 -10.25
C PRO A 152 17.34 10.38 -9.25
N ASN A 153 16.03 10.43 -9.06
CA ASN A 153 15.38 11.35 -8.10
C ASN A 153 15.36 10.80 -6.68
N ILE A 154 15.77 9.54 -6.46
CA ILE A 154 15.79 8.92 -5.14
C ILE A 154 17.24 8.66 -4.74
N HIS A 155 17.65 9.24 -3.61
CA HIS A 155 18.96 8.96 -3.04
C HIS A 155 18.88 7.78 -2.08
N TRP A 156 19.56 6.68 -2.40
CA TRP A 156 19.44 5.41 -1.69
C TRP A 156 20.55 5.24 -0.65
N PHE A 157 20.15 4.81 0.57
CA PHE A 157 21.05 4.45 1.66
C PHE A 157 20.79 3.01 2.09
N HIS A 158 21.82 2.32 2.56
CA HIS A 158 21.66 0.98 3.11
C HIS A 158 21.21 1.05 4.57
N ALA A 159 20.01 0.56 4.85
CA ALA A 159 19.37 0.68 6.18
C ALA A 159 20.07 -0.15 7.30
N GLY A 160 21.14 -0.89 6.99
CA GLY A 160 21.96 -1.63 7.94
C GLY A 160 23.26 -0.94 8.32
N GLU A 161 23.55 0.24 7.78
CA GLU A 161 24.75 1.01 8.14
C GLU A 161 24.66 1.53 9.59
N GLU A 162 25.74 1.41 10.33
CA GLU A 162 25.83 1.86 11.73
C GLU A 162 25.63 3.39 11.84
N ASN A 163 26.15 4.15 10.86
CA ASN A 163 26.11 5.62 10.86
C ASN A 163 25.08 6.17 9.86
N LEU A 164 23.94 5.49 9.70
CA LEU A 164 22.92 5.83 8.70
C LEU A 164 22.43 7.28 8.83
N ILE A 165 22.14 7.74 10.05
CA ILE A 165 21.64 9.11 10.31
C ILE A 165 22.75 10.12 10.00
N GLU A 166 23.99 9.83 10.38
CA GLU A 166 25.16 10.68 10.14
C GLU A 166 25.47 10.83 8.64
N ASN A 167 25.13 9.83 7.84
CA ASN A 167 25.25 9.88 6.39
C ASN A 167 24.09 10.65 5.73
N ILE A 168 22.86 10.50 6.23
CA ILE A 168 21.66 11.13 5.67
C ILE A 168 21.60 12.62 6.01
N ALA A 169 21.92 13.03 7.25
CA ALA A 169 21.77 14.41 7.70
C ALA A 169 22.57 15.42 6.86
N PRO A 170 23.87 15.21 6.56
CA PRO A 170 24.63 16.11 5.68
C PRO A 170 24.11 16.13 4.23
N PHE A 171 23.53 15.01 3.75
CA PHE A 171 22.92 14.98 2.44
C PHE A 171 21.69 15.89 2.40
N ILE A 172 20.81 15.82 3.41
CA ILE A 172 19.63 16.69 3.49
C ILE A 172 20.07 18.16 3.56
N HIS A 173 21.02 18.52 4.43
CA HIS A 173 21.49 19.90 4.56
C HIS A 173 22.02 20.48 3.25
N ARG A 174 22.77 19.69 2.47
CA ARG A 174 23.28 20.14 1.16
C ARG A 174 22.21 20.25 0.09
N ALA A 175 21.14 19.46 0.18
CA ALA A 175 20.05 19.45 -0.77
C ALA A 175 18.96 20.48 -0.45
N MET A 176 18.97 21.10 0.73
CA MET A 176 18.05 22.19 1.08
C MET A 176 18.45 23.47 0.35
N PRO A 177 17.50 24.20 -0.28
CA PRO A 177 17.78 25.56 -0.78
C PRO A 177 18.09 26.48 0.40
N GLU A 178 18.98 27.47 0.14
CA GLU A 178 19.27 28.56 1.08
C GLU A 178 18.04 29.46 1.31
#